data_080f6d2a9b86ea4fe7a096d46d3cb30e
#
_entry.id   080f6d2a9b86ea4fe7a096d46d3cb30e
#
_cell.length_a   1.000
_cell.length_b   1.000
_cell.length_c   1.000
_cell.angle_alpha   90.00
_cell.angle_beta   90.00
_cell.angle_gamma   90.00
#
_symmetry.space_group_name_H-M   'P 1'
#
loop_
_entity.id
_entity.type
_entity.pdbx_description
1 polymer ?
#
loop_
_entity_poly.entity_id
_entity_poly.type
_entity_poly.pdbx_seq_one_letter_code
_entity_poly.pdbx_strand_id
1 'polypeptide(L)'
;MLYLAVSPREAQDAARYPCRLAYAAYRMGPESGLLRQSLPLNTQGGLLLLSDREAPPLPDPEALAAALERECLRRGFLGAVLDFEAAPREDLRALARSLGDRFPRRRWPLYLPEPYAVPGGTVLLNSAVSGGDLGQYLREGKQRWRQAALDLQRLRMDFPLPCPSGQGTPLSAEVLDALLRAEPAVFFSQALCARYFTYRKGGETRFVLFDDAETLRRKLRVARESGIPDALCVYPEVQDLLPRLFPGK
;
A
#
# COMPACT_ATOMS: atom_id res chain seq x y z
N MET A 1 6.45 1.10 -11.87
CA MET A 1 5.86 -0.27 -11.89
C MET A 1 4.71 -0.33 -10.90
N LEU A 2 3.62 -1.07 -11.17
CA LEU A 2 2.57 -1.31 -10.17
C LEU A 2 2.71 -2.73 -9.62
N TYR A 3 2.70 -2.85 -8.29
CA TYR A 3 2.68 -4.11 -7.55
C TYR A 3 1.31 -4.29 -6.90
N LEU A 4 0.76 -5.50 -6.99
CA LEU A 4 -0.44 -5.90 -6.26
C LEU A 4 -0.03 -6.78 -5.07
N ALA A 5 -0.31 -6.32 -3.86
CA ALA A 5 -0.15 -7.11 -2.65
C ALA A 5 -1.29 -8.13 -2.60
N VAL A 6 -0.94 -9.41 -2.59
CA VAL A 6 -1.89 -10.52 -2.72
C VAL A 6 -1.65 -11.59 -1.66
N SER A 7 -2.72 -12.14 -1.13
CA SER A 7 -2.64 -13.42 -0.41
C SER A 7 -2.41 -14.58 -1.38
N PRO A 8 -1.99 -15.77 -0.90
CA PRO A 8 -1.85 -16.95 -1.75
C PRO A 8 -3.12 -17.33 -2.53
N ARG A 9 -4.30 -17.06 -1.98
CA ARG A 9 -5.58 -17.37 -2.61
C ARG A 9 -5.92 -16.44 -3.78
N GLU A 10 -5.49 -15.19 -3.71
CA GLU A 10 -5.78 -14.14 -4.69
C GLU A 10 -4.77 -14.10 -5.84
N ALA A 11 -3.59 -14.71 -5.64
CA ALA A 11 -2.45 -14.58 -6.53
C ALA A 11 -2.77 -15.01 -7.98
N GLN A 12 -3.58 -16.06 -8.17
CA GLN A 12 -3.96 -16.55 -9.51
C GLN A 12 -4.86 -15.53 -10.25
N ASP A 13 -5.82 -14.93 -9.56
CA ASP A 13 -6.71 -13.94 -10.15
C ASP A 13 -5.98 -12.62 -10.44
N ALA A 14 -5.14 -12.18 -9.50
CA ALA A 14 -4.34 -10.98 -9.67
C ALA A 14 -3.30 -11.08 -10.80
N ALA A 15 -2.76 -12.28 -11.06
CA ALA A 15 -1.80 -12.53 -12.14
C ALA A 15 -2.37 -12.31 -13.56
N ARG A 16 -3.68 -12.16 -13.71
CA ARG A 16 -4.33 -11.81 -15.00
C ARG A 16 -4.08 -10.36 -15.41
N TYR A 17 -3.68 -9.51 -14.48
CA TYR A 17 -3.44 -8.09 -14.75
C TYR A 17 -1.96 -7.81 -15.03
N PRO A 18 -1.62 -6.76 -15.81
CA PRO A 18 -0.26 -6.42 -16.19
C PRO A 18 0.48 -5.72 -15.03
N CYS A 19 0.49 -6.38 -13.87
CA CYS A 19 1.11 -5.93 -12.63
C CYS A 19 2.09 -6.99 -12.14
N ARG A 20 3.05 -6.59 -11.32
CA ARG A 20 3.83 -7.55 -10.54
C ARG A 20 3.14 -7.84 -9.22
N LEU A 21 3.41 -9.00 -8.64
CA LEU A 21 2.80 -9.40 -7.39
C LEU A 21 3.76 -9.23 -6.21
N ALA A 22 3.23 -8.75 -5.08
CA ALA A 22 3.86 -8.79 -3.78
C ALA A 22 3.10 -9.80 -2.91
N TYR A 23 3.75 -10.88 -2.51
CA TYR A 23 3.09 -12.02 -1.91
C TYR A 23 3.01 -11.90 -0.39
N ALA A 24 1.83 -11.59 0.14
CA ALA A 24 1.49 -11.53 1.57
C ALA A 24 1.33 -12.96 2.16
N ALA A 25 2.40 -13.73 2.06
CA ALA A 25 2.44 -15.13 2.47
C ALA A 25 3.43 -15.38 3.61
N TYR A 26 4.02 -14.32 4.15
CA TYR A 26 5.10 -14.40 5.13
C TYR A 26 4.73 -13.65 6.39
N ARG A 27 5.05 -14.26 7.53
CA ARG A 27 4.86 -13.69 8.87
C ARG A 27 6.10 -13.94 9.73
N MET A 28 6.26 -13.11 10.73
CA MET A 28 7.26 -13.32 11.76
C MET A 28 6.77 -14.36 12.74
N GLY A 29 7.62 -15.34 13.03
CA GLY A 29 7.37 -16.39 14.00
C GLY A 29 8.18 -16.20 15.28
N PRO A 30 7.99 -17.09 16.25
CA PRO A 30 8.82 -17.14 17.48
C PRO A 30 10.31 -17.25 17.14
N GLU A 31 11.15 -16.75 18.06
CA GLU A 31 12.62 -16.83 17.95
C GLU A 31 13.17 -16.27 16.63
N SER A 32 12.56 -15.20 16.13
CA SER A 32 12.89 -14.58 14.84
C SER A 32 12.77 -15.52 13.64
N GLY A 33 11.91 -16.52 13.74
CA GLY A 33 11.62 -17.44 12.64
C GLY A 33 10.80 -16.78 11.54
N LEU A 34 10.99 -17.23 10.28
CA LEU A 34 10.16 -16.85 9.14
C LEU A 34 9.11 -17.92 8.89
N LEU A 35 7.85 -17.59 9.12
CA LEU A 35 6.70 -18.45 8.82
C LEU A 35 6.20 -18.15 7.41
N ARG A 36 5.86 -19.19 6.66
CA ARG A 36 5.37 -19.10 5.29
C ARG A 36 4.10 -19.89 5.07
N GLN A 37 3.12 -19.27 4.43
CA GLN A 37 1.97 -19.98 3.87
C GLN A 37 2.35 -20.66 2.54
N SER A 38 1.61 -21.70 2.14
CA SER A 38 1.81 -22.33 0.83
C SER A 38 1.46 -21.35 -0.29
N LEU A 39 2.35 -21.24 -1.28
CA LEU A 39 2.15 -20.41 -2.48
C LEU A 39 1.91 -21.33 -3.67
N PRO A 40 0.72 -21.26 -4.33
CA PRO A 40 0.37 -22.15 -5.43
C PRO A 40 1.00 -21.76 -6.77
N LEU A 41 1.61 -20.57 -6.86
CA LEU A 41 2.16 -20.02 -8.10
C LEU A 41 3.69 -19.91 -8.05
N ASN A 42 4.26 -19.77 -9.26
CA ASN A 42 5.65 -19.35 -9.42
C ASN A 42 5.79 -17.90 -8.92
N THR A 43 6.63 -17.69 -7.91
CA THR A 43 6.88 -16.39 -7.28
C THR A 43 7.99 -15.60 -7.97
N GLN A 44 8.61 -16.17 -8.99
CA GLN A 44 9.75 -15.57 -9.70
C GLN A 44 9.39 -14.17 -10.27
N GLY A 45 10.23 -13.19 -9.96
CA GLY A 45 10.02 -11.82 -10.41
C GLY A 45 9.06 -10.98 -9.56
N GLY A 46 8.45 -11.56 -8.51
CA GLY A 46 7.61 -10.85 -7.54
C GLY A 46 8.39 -10.29 -6.35
N LEU A 47 7.66 -9.74 -5.38
CA LEU A 47 8.19 -9.28 -4.10
C LEU A 47 7.70 -10.19 -2.97
N LEU A 48 8.53 -10.38 -1.96
CA LEU A 48 8.14 -10.95 -0.69
C LEU A 48 7.51 -9.84 0.16
N LEU A 49 6.29 -10.05 0.68
CA LEU A 49 5.67 -9.12 1.63
C LEU A 49 5.68 -9.75 3.01
N LEU A 50 6.28 -9.04 3.96
CA LEU A 50 6.34 -9.41 5.37
C LEU A 50 5.48 -8.44 6.18
N SER A 51 4.44 -8.96 6.85
CA SER A 51 3.58 -8.18 7.73
C SER A 51 4.00 -8.30 9.19
N ASP A 52 3.83 -7.22 9.97
CA ASP A 52 4.01 -7.19 11.42
C ASP A 52 2.73 -7.57 12.19
N ARG A 53 1.67 -7.92 11.49
CA ARG A 53 0.41 -8.32 12.11
C ARG A 53 0.61 -9.54 13.01
N GLU A 54 0.24 -9.39 14.29
CA GLU A 54 0.45 -10.42 15.33
C GLU A 54 1.92 -10.84 15.50
N ALA A 55 2.88 -9.98 15.11
CA ALA A 55 4.29 -10.29 15.20
C ALA A 55 4.76 -10.36 16.66
N PRO A 56 5.38 -11.47 17.09
CA PRO A 56 6.01 -11.54 18.38
C PRO A 56 7.22 -10.58 18.45
N PRO A 57 7.78 -10.31 19.65
CA PRO A 57 9.09 -9.69 19.74
C PRO A 57 10.15 -10.46 18.95
N LEU A 58 11.07 -9.74 18.32
CA LEU A 58 12.17 -10.31 17.53
C LEU A 58 13.46 -10.29 18.36
N PRO A 59 13.84 -11.39 19.01
CA PRO A 59 15.09 -11.44 19.78
C PRO A 59 16.34 -11.34 18.90
N ASP A 60 16.26 -11.77 17.64
CA ASP A 60 17.37 -11.71 16.66
C ASP A 60 16.86 -11.19 15.29
N PRO A 61 16.76 -9.86 15.11
CA PRO A 61 16.36 -9.26 13.83
C PRO A 61 17.32 -9.61 12.67
N GLU A 62 18.60 -9.85 12.97
CA GLU A 62 19.62 -10.19 11.98
C GLU A 62 19.40 -11.60 11.43
N ALA A 63 19.05 -12.57 12.27
CA ALA A 63 18.70 -13.92 11.84
C ALA A 63 17.49 -13.91 10.92
N LEU A 64 16.47 -13.10 11.23
CA LEU A 64 15.28 -12.96 10.37
C LEU A 64 15.65 -12.29 9.05
N ALA A 65 16.48 -11.25 9.04
CA ALA A 65 16.95 -10.61 7.81
C ALA A 65 17.68 -11.59 6.90
N ALA A 66 18.56 -12.42 7.47
CA ALA A 66 19.26 -13.48 6.74
C ALA A 66 18.31 -14.56 6.21
N ALA A 67 17.24 -14.89 6.96
CA ALA A 67 16.21 -15.84 6.51
C ALA A 67 15.42 -15.28 5.34
N LEU A 68 15.04 -14.00 5.37
CA LEU A 68 14.36 -13.30 4.28
C LEU A 68 15.22 -13.25 3.01
N GLU A 69 16.51 -12.93 3.13
CA GLU A 69 17.45 -12.94 2.01
C GLU A 69 17.55 -14.34 1.37
N ARG A 70 17.70 -15.39 2.18
CA ARG A 70 17.73 -16.77 1.68
C ARG A 70 16.42 -17.16 0.99
N GLU A 71 15.27 -16.75 1.55
CA GLU A 71 13.97 -17.06 0.93
C GLU A 71 13.78 -16.35 -0.41
N CYS A 72 14.20 -15.07 -0.50
CA CYS A 72 14.20 -14.34 -1.76
C CYS A 72 15.05 -15.05 -2.83
N LEU A 73 16.25 -15.48 -2.50
CA LEU A 73 17.12 -16.26 -3.40
C LEU A 73 16.45 -17.56 -3.84
N ARG A 74 15.94 -18.32 -2.89
CA ARG A 74 15.33 -19.65 -3.14
C ARG A 74 14.09 -19.57 -4.02
N ARG A 75 13.31 -18.49 -3.88
CA ARG A 75 12.02 -18.32 -4.56
C ARG A 75 12.07 -17.42 -5.78
N GLY A 76 13.20 -16.78 -6.05
CA GLY A 76 13.35 -15.86 -7.15
C GLY A 76 12.60 -14.53 -6.96
N PHE A 77 12.38 -14.12 -5.71
CA PHE A 77 11.89 -12.77 -5.42
C PHE A 77 12.94 -11.72 -5.79
N LEU A 78 12.48 -10.60 -6.31
CA LEU A 78 13.33 -9.47 -6.70
C LEU A 78 13.44 -8.39 -5.63
N GLY A 79 12.91 -8.62 -4.42
CA GLY A 79 12.92 -7.67 -3.33
C GLY A 79 11.84 -7.99 -2.30
N ALA A 80 11.62 -7.06 -1.36
CA ALA A 80 10.61 -7.22 -0.34
C ALA A 80 9.84 -5.93 -0.03
N VAL A 81 8.67 -6.12 0.57
CA VAL A 81 7.83 -5.10 1.20
C VAL A 81 7.73 -5.41 2.68
N LEU A 82 8.03 -4.43 3.52
CA LEU A 82 7.72 -4.45 4.95
C LEU A 82 6.37 -3.76 5.16
N ASP A 83 5.35 -4.56 5.41
CA ASP A 83 3.99 -4.11 5.67
C ASP A 83 3.78 -3.99 7.17
N PHE A 84 4.34 -2.91 7.75
CA PHE A 84 4.36 -2.65 9.18
C PHE A 84 3.36 -1.55 9.52
N GLU A 85 2.23 -1.96 10.11
CA GLU A 85 1.10 -1.09 10.44
C GLU A 85 1.02 -0.78 11.94
N ALA A 86 1.62 -1.62 12.80
CA ALA A 86 1.61 -1.42 14.23
C ALA A 86 2.50 -0.23 14.67
N ALA A 87 2.35 0.20 15.93
CA ALA A 87 3.22 1.23 16.49
C ALA A 87 4.70 0.86 16.32
N PRO A 88 5.58 1.83 15.95
CA PRO A 88 6.97 1.53 15.67
C PRO A 88 7.71 0.87 16.84
N ARG A 89 8.40 -0.24 16.55
CA ARG A 89 9.18 -1.05 17.50
C ARG A 89 10.65 -1.04 17.10
N GLU A 90 11.55 -1.08 18.09
CA GLU A 90 12.99 -1.00 17.84
C GLU A 90 13.55 -2.28 17.19
N ASP A 91 13.02 -3.45 17.53
CA ASP A 91 13.40 -4.72 16.91
C ASP A 91 13.03 -4.75 15.40
N LEU A 92 11.89 -4.17 15.01
CA LEU A 92 11.51 -4.02 13.60
C LEU A 92 12.35 -2.96 12.88
N ARG A 93 12.78 -1.90 13.58
CA ARG A 93 13.75 -0.94 13.01
C ARG A 93 15.12 -1.59 12.81
N ALA A 94 15.56 -2.45 13.73
CA ALA A 94 16.79 -3.21 13.55
C ALA A 94 16.71 -4.16 12.35
N LEU A 95 15.57 -4.84 12.16
CA LEU A 95 15.30 -5.65 10.96
C LEU A 95 15.37 -4.81 9.68
N ALA A 96 14.70 -3.65 9.66
CA ALA A 96 14.71 -2.75 8.49
C ALA A 96 16.14 -2.27 8.16
N ARG A 97 16.96 -1.93 9.17
CA ARG A 97 18.39 -1.57 8.97
C ARG A 97 19.18 -2.72 8.37
N SER A 98 19.08 -3.92 8.92
CA SER A 98 19.79 -5.09 8.40
C SER A 98 19.40 -5.40 6.95
N LEU A 99 18.11 -5.32 6.59
CA LEU A 99 17.66 -5.49 5.20
C LEU A 99 18.12 -4.34 4.30
N GLY A 100 18.13 -3.10 4.81
CA GLY A 100 18.63 -1.92 4.10
C GLY A 100 20.13 -2.02 3.73
N ASP A 101 20.91 -2.75 4.52
CA ASP A 101 22.32 -3.04 4.21
C ASP A 101 22.52 -4.21 3.23
N ARG A 102 21.64 -5.21 3.27
CA ARG A 102 21.74 -6.44 2.48
C ARG A 102 21.17 -6.31 1.07
N PHE A 103 19.95 -5.78 0.94
CA PHE A 103 19.18 -5.80 -0.29
C PHE A 103 19.81 -4.96 -1.42
N PRO A 104 20.34 -3.74 -1.17
CA PRO A 104 21.03 -2.97 -2.20
C PRO A 104 22.22 -3.68 -2.84
N ARG A 105 22.95 -4.52 -2.07
CA ARG A 105 24.07 -5.35 -2.60
C ARG A 105 23.59 -6.37 -3.64
N ARG A 106 22.33 -6.76 -3.60
CA ARG A 106 21.65 -7.64 -4.56
C ARG A 106 20.89 -6.89 -5.64
N ARG A 107 20.86 -5.55 -5.57
CA ARG A 107 20.00 -4.68 -6.39
C ARG A 107 18.51 -5.00 -6.20
N TRP A 108 18.13 -5.44 -5.02
CA TRP A 108 16.75 -5.71 -4.63
C TRP A 108 16.14 -4.49 -3.97
N PRO A 109 14.97 -3.99 -4.42
CA PRO A 109 14.23 -2.96 -3.72
C PRO A 109 13.72 -3.49 -2.37
N LEU A 110 13.76 -2.61 -1.37
CA LEU A 110 13.13 -2.80 -0.07
C LEU A 110 12.12 -1.68 0.12
N TYR A 111 10.83 -2.00 0.03
CA TYR A 111 9.75 -1.05 0.27
C TYR A 111 9.35 -1.09 1.74
N LEU A 112 9.16 0.08 2.36
CA LEU A 112 8.88 0.17 3.79
C LEU A 112 8.13 1.47 4.14
N PRO A 113 7.32 1.47 5.22
CA PRO A 113 6.64 2.67 5.70
C PRO A 113 7.62 3.69 6.29
N GLU A 114 7.24 4.97 6.25
CA GLU A 114 8.08 6.10 6.66
C GLU A 114 8.71 5.95 8.08
N PRO A 115 8.01 5.43 9.11
CA PRO A 115 8.61 5.25 10.44
C PRO A 115 9.79 4.26 10.51
N TYR A 116 9.96 3.47 9.47
CA TYR A 116 11.03 2.47 9.32
C TYR A 116 12.04 2.82 8.23
N ALA A 117 12.02 4.07 7.74
CA ALA A 117 12.92 4.52 6.69
C ALA A 117 14.39 4.28 7.05
N VAL A 118 15.14 3.68 6.12
CA VAL A 118 16.58 3.37 6.26
C VAL A 118 17.31 3.70 4.96
N PRO A 119 18.64 3.95 5.02
CA PRO A 119 19.46 4.03 3.81
C PRO A 119 19.28 2.77 2.94
N GLY A 120 19.14 2.96 1.62
CA GLY A 120 18.92 1.85 0.68
C GLY A 120 17.48 1.33 0.60
N GLY A 121 16.57 1.81 1.45
CA GLY A 121 15.15 1.53 1.38
C GLY A 121 14.37 2.51 0.50
N THR A 122 13.22 2.08 0.01
CA THR A 122 12.25 2.87 -0.76
C THR A 122 11.05 3.14 0.13
N VAL A 123 10.82 4.41 0.48
CA VAL A 123 9.74 4.80 1.40
C VAL A 123 8.40 4.81 0.68
N LEU A 124 7.40 4.17 1.27
CA LEU A 124 6.02 4.16 0.81
C LEU A 124 5.31 5.44 1.26
N LEU A 125 4.83 6.26 0.31
CA LEU A 125 4.07 7.48 0.55
C LEU A 125 2.59 7.20 0.31
N ASN A 126 1.76 7.41 1.33
CA ASN A 126 0.34 7.10 1.29
C ASN A 126 -0.43 8.07 0.36
N SER A 127 -1.24 7.53 -0.54
CA SER A 127 -2.08 8.31 -1.45
C SER A 127 -3.47 8.66 -0.90
N ALA A 128 -3.86 8.11 0.25
CA ALA A 128 -5.17 8.34 0.85
C ALA A 128 -5.19 9.62 1.69
N VAL A 129 -4.73 10.74 1.11
CA VAL A 129 -4.78 12.05 1.76
C VAL A 129 -6.20 12.61 1.71
N SER A 130 -6.70 13.11 2.83
CA SER A 130 -8.04 13.69 2.96
C SER A 130 -8.05 15.22 3.04
N GLY A 131 -6.88 15.85 2.95
CA GLY A 131 -6.70 17.30 2.95
C GLY A 131 -5.41 17.74 2.24
N GLY A 132 -5.31 19.01 1.89
CA GLY A 132 -4.14 19.56 1.18
C GLY A 132 -4.14 19.21 -0.32
N ASP A 133 -2.94 19.08 -0.89
CA ASP A 133 -2.70 18.77 -2.30
C ASP A 133 -1.80 17.53 -2.41
N LEU A 134 -2.31 16.47 -3.07
CA LEU A 134 -1.59 15.20 -3.24
C LEU A 134 -0.27 15.40 -3.98
N GLY A 135 -0.26 16.20 -5.05
CA GLY A 135 0.94 16.44 -5.84
C GLY A 135 2.03 17.16 -5.04
N GLN A 136 1.64 18.14 -4.21
CA GLN A 136 2.57 18.81 -3.31
C GLN A 136 3.12 17.82 -2.27
N TYR A 137 2.27 17.06 -1.60
CA TYR A 137 2.67 16.05 -0.62
C TYR A 137 3.68 15.04 -1.21
N LEU A 138 3.42 14.54 -2.42
CA LEU A 138 4.32 13.59 -3.08
C LEU A 138 5.66 14.22 -3.48
N ARG A 139 5.67 15.47 -3.97
CA ARG A 139 6.93 16.19 -4.26
C ARG A 139 7.76 16.43 -3.01
N GLU A 140 7.15 16.85 -1.91
CA GLU A 140 7.81 17.02 -0.61
C GLU A 140 8.35 15.70 -0.08
N GLY A 141 7.56 14.62 -0.17
CA GLY A 141 8.01 13.27 0.18
C GLY A 141 9.20 12.81 -0.66
N LYS A 142 9.17 13.08 -1.98
CA LYS A 142 10.28 12.75 -2.88
C LYS A 142 11.55 13.56 -2.61
N GLN A 143 11.42 14.80 -2.15
CA GLN A 143 12.56 15.63 -1.72
C GLN A 143 13.17 15.11 -0.41
N ARG A 144 12.32 14.65 0.53
CA ARG A 144 12.75 14.07 1.81
C ARG A 144 13.40 12.71 1.64
N TRP A 145 12.86 11.87 0.75
CA TRP A 145 13.29 10.50 0.54
C TRP A 145 13.86 10.31 -0.87
N ARG A 146 15.16 10.00 -0.94
CA ARG A 146 15.85 9.76 -2.23
C ARG A 146 15.15 8.69 -3.07
N GLN A 147 14.63 7.64 -2.41
CA GLN A 147 13.83 6.58 -3.02
C GLN A 147 12.45 6.58 -2.38
N ALA A 148 11.42 6.77 -3.18
CA ALA A 148 10.04 6.76 -2.76
C ALA A 148 9.18 5.99 -3.75
N ALA A 149 8.14 5.34 -3.25
CA ALA A 149 7.08 4.69 -4.01
C ALA A 149 5.71 5.10 -3.47
N LEU A 150 4.69 4.99 -4.28
CA LEU A 150 3.32 5.30 -3.87
C LEU A 150 2.70 4.09 -3.17
N ASP A 151 2.23 4.26 -1.95
CA ASP A 151 1.25 3.37 -1.34
C ASP A 151 -0.13 3.80 -1.83
N LEU A 152 -0.63 3.10 -2.86
CA LEU A 152 -1.90 3.41 -3.52
C LEU A 152 -3.06 2.84 -2.72
N GLN A 153 -3.46 3.54 -1.69
CA GLN A 153 -4.62 3.19 -0.87
C GLN A 153 -5.90 3.81 -1.47
N ARG A 154 -6.98 3.02 -1.48
CA ARG A 154 -8.29 3.45 -1.95
C ARG A 154 -9.03 4.22 -0.87
N LEU A 155 -9.36 5.48 -1.14
CA LEU A 155 -10.21 6.28 -0.25
C LEU A 155 -11.67 5.80 -0.31
N ARG A 156 -12.26 5.62 0.86
CA ARG A 156 -13.71 5.47 1.11
C ARG A 156 -13.98 5.97 2.52
N MET A 157 -14.15 7.29 2.67
CA MET A 157 -14.23 7.93 3.97
C MET A 157 -15.47 8.81 4.07
N ASP A 158 -16.12 8.79 5.21
CA ASP A 158 -17.29 9.61 5.55
C ASP A 158 -16.95 10.53 6.72
N PHE A 159 -17.13 11.83 6.54
CA PHE A 159 -16.81 12.88 7.50
C PHE A 159 -18.10 13.58 7.96
N PRO A 160 -18.31 13.82 9.25
CA PRO A 160 -19.34 14.75 9.70
C PRO A 160 -18.95 16.18 9.30
N LEU A 161 -19.90 17.03 9.01
CA LEU A 161 -19.63 18.46 8.77
C LEU A 161 -20.37 19.32 9.82
N PRO A 162 -19.64 20.17 10.58
CA PRO A 162 -18.19 20.41 10.54
C PRO A 162 -17.35 19.25 11.09
N CYS A 163 -16.11 19.08 10.62
CA CYS A 163 -15.17 18.04 11.05
C CYS A 163 -13.87 18.65 11.61
N PRO A 164 -13.88 19.23 12.82
CA PRO A 164 -12.71 19.91 13.40
C PRO A 164 -11.49 18.97 13.60
N SER A 165 -11.75 17.65 13.84
CA SER A 165 -10.68 16.66 14.00
C SER A 165 -10.02 16.27 12.69
N GLY A 166 -10.65 16.53 11.55
CA GLY A 166 -10.22 16.00 10.24
C GLY A 166 -10.32 14.48 10.12
N GLN A 167 -10.92 13.80 11.12
CA GLN A 167 -11.02 12.34 11.13
C GLN A 167 -12.37 11.90 10.57
N GLY A 168 -12.32 11.07 9.52
CA GLY A 168 -13.48 10.41 8.95
C GLY A 168 -13.62 8.96 9.42
N THR A 169 -14.76 8.37 9.09
CA THR A 169 -15.03 6.94 9.30
C THR A 169 -14.89 6.20 7.98
N PRO A 170 -14.13 5.09 7.91
CA PRO A 170 -14.06 4.27 6.72
C PRO A 170 -15.44 3.73 6.32
N LEU A 171 -15.74 3.74 5.03
CA LEU A 171 -16.93 3.13 4.45
C LEU A 171 -16.61 1.78 3.84
N SER A 172 -17.49 0.79 4.05
CA SER A 172 -17.42 -0.42 3.23
C SER A 172 -17.87 -0.14 1.79
N ALA A 173 -17.53 -1.04 0.85
CA ALA A 173 -17.94 -0.91 -0.53
C ALA A 173 -19.48 -0.87 -0.66
N GLU A 174 -20.17 -1.73 0.08
CA GLU A 174 -21.65 -1.84 0.06
C GLU A 174 -22.33 -0.57 0.55
N VAL A 175 -21.77 0.08 1.59
CA VAL A 175 -22.32 1.34 2.12
C VAL A 175 -22.09 2.47 1.12
N LEU A 176 -20.90 2.57 0.52
CA LEU A 176 -20.63 3.56 -0.51
C LEU A 176 -21.55 3.37 -1.72
N ASP A 177 -21.71 2.14 -2.20
CA ASP A 177 -22.60 1.82 -3.31
C ASP A 177 -24.07 2.15 -3.01
N ALA A 178 -24.50 1.92 -1.76
CA ALA A 178 -25.86 2.29 -1.33
C ALA A 178 -26.07 3.82 -1.35
N LEU A 179 -25.07 4.59 -0.92
CA LEU A 179 -25.12 6.05 -0.97
C LEU A 179 -25.12 6.58 -2.42
N LEU A 180 -24.33 5.97 -3.29
CA LEU A 180 -24.24 6.35 -4.72
C LEU A 180 -25.52 6.01 -5.50
N ARG A 181 -26.27 4.96 -5.12
CA ARG A 181 -27.58 4.64 -5.70
C ARG A 181 -28.65 5.71 -5.46
N ALA A 182 -28.47 6.57 -4.47
CA ALA A 182 -29.32 7.74 -4.26
C ALA A 182 -29.01 8.90 -5.22
N GLU A 183 -28.13 8.68 -6.20
CA GLU A 183 -27.72 9.63 -7.25
C GLU A 183 -27.30 11.01 -6.71
N PRO A 184 -26.43 11.10 -5.70
CA PRO A 184 -25.94 12.38 -5.22
C PRO A 184 -25.15 13.12 -6.32
N ALA A 185 -25.12 14.45 -6.26
CA ALA A 185 -24.23 15.23 -7.11
C ALA A 185 -22.78 14.94 -6.73
N VAL A 186 -22.06 14.19 -7.56
CA VAL A 186 -20.66 13.80 -7.36
C VAL A 186 -19.72 14.81 -8.02
N PHE A 187 -18.78 15.31 -7.27
CA PHE A 187 -17.75 16.26 -7.70
C PHE A 187 -16.36 15.61 -7.70
N PHE A 188 -15.42 16.26 -8.35
CA PHE A 188 -14.01 15.86 -8.38
C PHE A 188 -13.10 16.92 -7.75
N SER A 189 -12.28 16.51 -6.79
CA SER A 189 -11.23 17.33 -6.20
C SER A 189 -9.93 17.16 -6.99
N GLN A 190 -9.47 18.22 -7.67
CA GLN A 190 -8.19 18.24 -8.37
C GLN A 190 -7.02 18.05 -7.40
N ALA A 191 -7.06 18.74 -6.25
CA ALA A 191 -6.01 18.69 -5.24
C ALA A 191 -5.83 17.29 -4.63
N LEU A 192 -6.93 16.61 -4.32
CA LEU A 192 -6.90 15.28 -3.70
C LEU A 192 -6.86 14.14 -4.73
N CYS A 193 -7.10 14.43 -6.01
CA CYS A 193 -7.33 13.42 -7.04
C CYS A 193 -8.38 12.39 -6.60
N ALA A 194 -9.48 12.84 -6.00
CA ALA A 194 -10.52 11.98 -5.44
C ALA A 194 -11.91 12.55 -5.77
N ARG A 195 -12.93 11.70 -5.76
CA ARG A 195 -14.32 12.13 -5.88
C ARG A 195 -14.92 12.42 -4.53
N TYR A 196 -15.93 13.30 -4.49
CA TYR A 196 -16.67 13.60 -3.27
C TYR A 196 -18.11 13.97 -3.55
N PHE A 197 -18.95 13.78 -2.54
CA PHE A 197 -20.32 14.27 -2.48
C PHE A 197 -20.73 14.55 -1.04
N THR A 198 -21.85 15.24 -0.86
CA THR A 198 -22.45 15.45 0.45
C THR A 198 -23.83 14.81 0.51
N TYR A 199 -24.26 14.37 1.69
CA TYR A 199 -25.59 13.85 1.97
C TYR A 199 -26.04 14.22 3.37
N ARG A 200 -27.32 14.00 3.69
CA ARG A 200 -27.87 14.25 5.03
C ARG A 200 -28.19 12.93 5.72
N LYS A 201 -27.81 12.85 7.01
CA LYS A 201 -28.12 11.69 7.86
C LYS A 201 -28.43 12.19 9.29
N GLY A 202 -29.63 11.89 9.79
CA GLY A 202 -30.01 12.28 11.17
C GLY A 202 -29.97 13.79 11.43
N GLY A 203 -30.22 14.64 10.40
CA GLY A 203 -30.14 16.09 10.51
C GLY A 203 -28.74 16.67 10.27
N GLU A 204 -27.69 15.84 10.28
CA GLU A 204 -26.31 16.26 10.03
C GLU A 204 -25.98 16.22 8.53
N THR A 205 -25.15 17.17 8.10
CA THR A 205 -24.52 17.11 6.79
C THR A 205 -23.25 16.24 6.86
N ARG A 206 -23.13 15.30 5.94
CA ARG A 206 -21.99 14.38 5.82
C ARG A 206 -21.26 14.63 4.49
N PHE A 207 -19.95 14.43 4.50
CA PHE A 207 -19.09 14.56 3.33
C PHE A 207 -18.39 13.22 3.07
N VAL A 208 -18.61 12.66 1.89
CA VAL A 208 -17.96 11.41 1.46
C VAL A 208 -16.84 11.74 0.49
N LEU A 209 -15.65 11.22 0.78
CA LEU A 209 -14.48 11.27 -0.09
C LEU A 209 -14.13 9.84 -0.51
N PHE A 210 -14.02 9.60 -1.84
CA PHE A 210 -13.82 8.24 -2.34
C PHE A 210 -13.03 8.18 -3.64
N ASP A 211 -12.46 7.01 -3.90
CA ASP A 211 -11.76 6.69 -5.13
C ASP A 211 -12.57 5.77 -6.05
N ASP A 212 -12.44 6.01 -7.35
CA ASP A 212 -12.82 5.13 -8.44
C ASP A 212 -11.61 4.81 -9.33
N ALA A 213 -11.80 4.06 -10.41
CA ALA A 213 -10.72 3.69 -11.33
C ALA A 213 -10.07 4.91 -12.00
N GLU A 214 -10.81 5.98 -12.25
CA GLU A 214 -10.27 7.20 -12.85
C GLU A 214 -9.38 7.97 -11.87
N THR A 215 -9.83 8.12 -10.62
CA THR A 215 -9.07 8.80 -9.58
C THR A 215 -7.78 8.04 -9.25
N LEU A 216 -7.81 6.70 -9.17
CA LEU A 216 -6.61 5.89 -8.98
C LEU A 216 -5.62 6.04 -10.15
N ARG A 217 -6.10 6.05 -11.41
CA ARG A 217 -5.23 6.35 -12.58
C ARG A 217 -4.60 7.74 -12.47
N ARG A 218 -5.37 8.71 -11.99
CA ARG A 218 -4.86 10.07 -11.82
C ARG A 218 -3.80 10.14 -10.71
N LYS A 219 -4.02 9.49 -9.57
CA LYS A 219 -3.03 9.38 -8.49
C LYS A 219 -1.73 8.75 -8.98
N LEU A 220 -1.80 7.65 -9.74
CA LEU A 220 -0.64 7.03 -10.38
C LEU A 220 0.10 7.97 -11.34
N ARG A 221 -0.63 8.80 -12.09
CA ARG A 221 -0.04 9.81 -12.98
C ARG A 221 0.67 10.89 -12.19
N VAL A 222 0.01 11.49 -11.19
CA VAL A 222 0.59 12.52 -10.32
C VAL A 222 1.85 12.01 -9.61
N ALA A 223 1.86 10.76 -9.15
CA ALA A 223 3.04 10.15 -8.56
C ALA A 223 4.20 10.07 -9.57
N ARG A 224 3.95 9.63 -10.81
CA ARG A 224 4.98 9.58 -11.85
C ARG A 224 5.52 10.97 -12.20
N GLU A 225 4.65 11.97 -12.32
CA GLU A 225 5.01 13.37 -12.56
C GLU A 225 5.83 13.95 -11.40
N SER A 226 5.63 13.44 -10.18
CA SER A 226 6.42 13.77 -8.98
C SER A 226 7.73 12.97 -8.86
N GLY A 227 8.10 12.17 -9.87
CA GLY A 227 9.32 11.34 -9.87
C GLY A 227 9.22 10.07 -9.04
N ILE A 228 7.99 9.57 -8.80
CA ILE A 228 7.67 8.34 -8.05
C ILE A 228 7.12 7.31 -9.03
N PRO A 229 7.97 6.46 -9.66
CA PRO A 229 7.55 5.56 -10.74
C PRO A 229 6.87 4.28 -10.26
N ASP A 230 7.12 3.87 -9.02
CA ASP A 230 6.61 2.63 -8.45
C ASP A 230 5.42 2.89 -7.54
N ALA A 231 4.47 1.95 -7.56
CA ALA A 231 3.31 1.96 -6.68
C ALA A 231 3.02 0.55 -6.17
N LEU A 232 2.51 0.47 -4.95
CA LEU A 232 1.99 -0.74 -4.32
C LEU A 232 0.52 -0.50 -4.00
N CYS A 233 -0.34 -1.49 -4.21
CA CYS A 233 -1.71 -1.47 -3.69
C CYS A 233 -2.15 -2.87 -3.26
N VAL A 234 -3.11 -2.92 -2.35
CA VAL A 234 -3.67 -4.18 -1.82
C VAL A 234 -4.76 -4.67 -2.77
N TYR A 235 -4.62 -5.89 -3.30
CA TYR A 235 -5.51 -6.45 -4.32
C TYR A 235 -6.99 -6.45 -3.91
N PRO A 236 -7.40 -6.93 -2.73
CA PRO A 236 -8.80 -6.89 -2.30
C PRO A 236 -9.44 -5.50 -2.31
N GLU A 237 -8.66 -4.46 -2.11
CA GLU A 237 -9.20 -3.09 -2.09
C GLU A 237 -9.50 -2.53 -3.48
N VAL A 238 -8.84 -3.06 -4.51
CA VAL A 238 -8.91 -2.54 -5.87
C VAL A 238 -9.39 -3.54 -6.91
N GLN A 239 -9.66 -4.80 -6.54
CA GLN A 239 -9.99 -5.88 -7.47
C GLN A 239 -11.19 -5.55 -8.38
N ASP A 240 -12.22 -4.89 -7.87
CA ASP A 240 -13.40 -4.44 -8.60
C ASP A 240 -13.08 -3.31 -9.61
N LEU A 241 -12.01 -2.57 -9.40
CA LEU A 241 -11.57 -1.46 -10.26
C LEU A 241 -10.53 -1.89 -11.31
N LEU A 242 -9.83 -3.01 -11.12
CA LEU A 242 -8.76 -3.47 -12.00
C LEU A 242 -9.19 -3.63 -13.47
N PRO A 243 -10.39 -4.17 -13.80
CA PRO A 243 -10.84 -4.23 -15.19
C PRO A 243 -10.95 -2.85 -15.86
N ARG A 244 -11.30 -1.82 -15.07
CA ARG A 244 -11.36 -0.43 -15.54
C ARG A 244 -10.00 0.26 -15.50
N LEU A 245 -9.11 -0.11 -14.57
CA LEU A 245 -7.74 0.41 -14.52
C LEU A 245 -6.91 -0.06 -15.72
N PHE A 246 -7.16 -1.28 -16.20
CA PHE A 246 -6.48 -1.93 -17.32
C PHE A 246 -7.47 -2.34 -18.42
N PRO A 247 -8.15 -1.39 -19.09
CA PRO A 247 -9.07 -1.72 -20.16
C PRO A 247 -8.31 -2.32 -21.35
N GLY A 248 -8.75 -3.49 -21.83
CA GLY A 248 -8.29 -4.04 -23.11
C GLY A 248 -7.08 -4.98 -23.05
N LYS A 249 -7.10 -5.93 -22.13
CA LYS A 249 -6.32 -7.17 -22.30
C LYS A 249 -7.20 -8.38 -22.06
#